data_68b04521c2551565f0aaf76ab404832a
#
_entry.id   68b04521c2551565f0aaf76ab404832a
#
_cell.length_a   1.000
_cell.length_b   1.000
_cell.length_c   1.000
_cell.angle_alpha   90.00
_cell.angle_beta   90.00
_cell.angle_gamma   90.00
#
_symmetry.space_group_name_H-M   'P 1'
#
loop_
_entity.id
_entity.type
_entity.pdbx_description
1 polymer ?
#
loop_
_entity_poly.entity_id
_entity_poly.type
_entity_poly.pdbx_seq_one_letter_code
_entity_poly.pdbx_strand_id
1 'polypeptide(L)'
;MAEKKKRVPATPEETRHLLRKAVSCAPRPLPAGFFPGLMARAEEEGCSRSDMLDTLDEWLNYGYCRIIDPISQDIEITAEGERFFY
;
A
#
# COMPACT_ATOMS: atom_id res chain seq x y z
N MET A 1 15.76 -4.26 -21.63
CA MET A 1 15.21 -4.46 -21.07
C MET A 1 15.28 -5.12 -19.86
N ALA A 2 15.79 -5.91 -19.65
CA ALA A 2 15.84 -6.59 -18.44
C ALA A 2 16.44 -5.84 -17.34
N GLU A 3 17.04 -4.81 -17.63
CA GLU A 3 17.67 -4.10 -16.63
C GLU A 3 16.79 -3.59 -15.58
N LYS A 4 15.57 -3.44 -15.80
CA LYS A 4 14.80 -2.95 -14.73
C LYS A 4 14.80 -3.90 -13.62
N LYS A 5 15.15 -5.11 -13.82
CA LYS A 5 15.17 -5.99 -12.73
C LYS A 5 16.30 -5.78 -11.85
N LYS A 6 17.27 -5.05 -12.29
CA LYS A 6 18.40 -4.84 -11.48
C LYS A 6 18.28 -3.75 -10.54
N ARG A 7 17.15 -3.15 -10.40
CA ARG A 7 17.07 -2.02 -9.52
C ARG A 7 17.30 -2.40 -8.10
N VAL A 8 17.82 -1.49 -7.35
CA VAL A 8 18.10 -1.67 -5.95
C VAL A 8 16.81 -1.83 -5.17
N PRO A 9 16.76 -2.72 -4.20
CA PRO A 9 15.56 -2.86 -3.39
C PRO A 9 15.17 -1.54 -2.72
N ALA A 10 13.89 -1.30 -2.62
CA ALA A 10 13.39 -0.07 -2.01
C ALA A 10 13.62 -0.11 -0.51
N THR A 11 13.92 1.05 0.06
CA THR A 11 14.04 1.16 1.51
C THR A 11 12.65 1.16 2.14
N PRO A 12 12.55 0.92 3.44
CA PRO A 12 11.24 1.00 4.10
C PRO A 12 10.56 2.34 3.91
N GLU A 13 11.32 3.43 3.90
CA GLU A 13 10.73 4.74 3.70
C GLU A 13 10.23 4.91 2.29
N GLU A 14 10.97 4.40 1.32
CA GLU A 14 10.51 4.46 -0.06
C GLU A 14 9.26 3.62 -0.25
N THR A 15 9.18 2.49 0.42
CA THR A 15 8.01 1.64 0.36
C THR A 15 6.79 2.39 0.92
N ARG A 16 6.93 3.03 2.08
CA ARG A 16 5.84 3.79 2.65
C ARG A 16 5.38 4.89 1.71
N HIS A 17 6.33 5.60 1.12
CA HIS A 17 6.02 6.70 0.23
C HIS A 17 5.28 6.20 -1.01
N LEU A 18 5.75 5.11 -1.58
CA LEU A 18 5.14 4.56 -2.78
C LEU A 18 3.72 4.11 -2.51
N LEU A 19 3.50 3.41 -1.41
CA LEU A 19 2.16 2.93 -1.08
C LEU A 19 1.23 4.09 -0.77
N ARG A 20 1.72 5.09 -0.04
CA ARG A 20 0.90 6.23 0.29
C ARG A 20 0.50 7.01 -0.95
N LYS A 21 1.44 7.21 -1.86
CA LYS A 21 1.16 7.92 -3.08
C LYS A 21 0.15 7.18 -3.94
N ALA A 22 0.27 5.86 -3.99
CA ALA A 22 -0.67 5.05 -4.77
C ALA A 22 -2.08 5.20 -4.24
N VAL A 23 -2.24 5.22 -2.92
CA VAL A 23 -3.56 5.39 -2.33
C VAL A 23 -4.11 6.78 -2.61
N SER A 24 -3.26 7.80 -2.49
CA SER A 24 -3.74 9.16 -2.69
C SER A 24 -4.12 9.44 -4.15
N CYS A 25 -3.59 8.66 -5.08
CA CYS A 25 -3.93 8.82 -6.49
C CYS A 25 -5.07 7.92 -6.93
N ALA A 26 -5.54 7.03 -6.07
CA ALA A 26 -6.58 6.08 -6.43
C ALA A 26 -7.96 6.70 -6.38
N PRO A 27 -8.92 6.12 -7.07
CA PRO A 27 -10.30 6.61 -6.96
C PRO A 27 -10.86 6.37 -5.56
N ARG A 28 -11.81 7.17 -5.16
CA ARG A 28 -12.46 7.04 -3.86
C ARG A 28 -13.93 6.77 -4.06
N PRO A 29 -14.47 5.75 -3.44
CA PRO A 29 -13.79 4.81 -2.54
C PRO A 29 -12.88 3.88 -3.32
N LEU A 30 -11.97 3.24 -2.63
CA LEU A 30 -11.03 2.34 -3.29
C LEU A 30 -11.77 1.14 -3.87
N PRO A 31 -11.41 0.72 -5.08
CA PRO A 31 -12.07 -0.43 -5.67
C PRO A 31 -11.68 -1.72 -4.96
N ALA A 32 -12.54 -2.72 -5.09
CA ALA A 32 -12.26 -4.03 -4.51
C ALA A 32 -10.97 -4.58 -5.11
N GLY A 33 -10.16 -5.20 -4.27
CA GLY A 33 -8.89 -5.77 -4.72
C GLY A 33 -7.79 -4.75 -4.93
N PHE A 34 -8.02 -3.50 -4.56
CA PHE A 34 -7.02 -2.46 -4.76
C PHE A 34 -5.71 -2.78 -4.05
N PHE A 35 -5.78 -3.13 -2.77
CA PHE A 35 -4.56 -3.36 -2.01
C PHE A 35 -3.80 -4.61 -2.45
N PRO A 36 -4.43 -5.74 -2.70
CA PRO A 36 -3.68 -6.88 -3.25
C PRO A 36 -2.98 -6.53 -4.56
N GLY A 37 -3.64 -5.79 -5.44
CA GLY A 37 -3.01 -5.39 -6.69
C GLY A 37 -1.88 -4.41 -6.48
N LEU A 38 -2.04 -3.49 -5.55
CA LEU A 38 -1.00 -2.53 -5.23
C LEU A 38 0.23 -3.25 -4.69
N MET A 39 0.02 -4.23 -3.79
CA MET A 39 1.15 -4.94 -3.21
C MET A 39 1.91 -5.72 -4.27
N ALA A 40 1.20 -6.34 -5.22
CA ALA A 40 1.86 -7.05 -6.30
C ALA A 40 2.71 -6.11 -7.14
N ARG A 41 2.18 -4.93 -7.47
CA ARG A 41 2.94 -3.96 -8.25
C ARG A 41 4.13 -3.42 -7.48
N ALA A 42 3.96 -3.17 -6.20
CA ALA A 42 5.05 -2.67 -5.39
C ALA A 42 6.20 -3.68 -5.28
N GLU A 43 5.83 -4.96 -5.21
CA GLU A 43 6.84 -6.01 -5.19
C GLU A 43 7.67 -5.97 -6.47
N GLU A 44 7.03 -5.74 -7.60
CA GLU A 44 7.74 -5.63 -8.86
C GLU A 44 8.67 -4.43 -8.88
N GLU A 45 8.32 -3.40 -8.11
CA GLU A 45 9.15 -2.20 -8.05
C GLU A 45 10.31 -2.34 -7.06
N GLY A 46 10.42 -3.46 -6.38
CA GLY A 46 11.52 -3.69 -5.46
C GLY A 46 11.18 -3.59 -4.00
N CYS A 47 9.91 -3.38 -3.66
CA CYS A 47 9.51 -3.31 -2.26
C CYS A 47 9.44 -4.71 -1.68
N SER A 48 9.92 -4.88 -0.45
CA SER A 48 9.84 -6.17 0.20
C SER A 48 8.44 -6.36 0.80
N ARG A 49 7.99 -7.60 0.82
CA ARG A 49 6.70 -7.89 1.39
C ARG A 49 6.65 -7.51 2.87
N SER A 50 7.74 -7.70 3.57
CA SER A 50 7.83 -7.37 4.97
C SER A 50 7.61 -5.87 5.20
N ASP A 51 8.26 -5.04 4.39
CA ASP A 51 8.11 -3.60 4.53
C ASP A 51 6.70 -3.15 4.18
N MET A 52 6.07 -3.79 3.19
CA MET A 52 4.71 -3.45 2.83
C MET A 52 3.74 -3.81 3.94
N LEU A 53 3.92 -4.98 4.55
CA LEU A 53 3.05 -5.39 5.64
C LEU A 53 3.24 -4.51 6.86
N ASP A 54 4.47 -4.10 7.12
CA ASP A 54 4.74 -3.18 8.22
C ASP A 54 4.05 -1.84 8.00
N THR A 55 4.05 -1.37 6.78
CA THR A 55 3.37 -0.12 6.45
C THR A 55 1.88 -0.23 6.67
N LEU A 56 1.27 -1.33 6.21
CA LEU A 56 -0.15 -1.53 6.40
C LEU A 56 -0.48 -1.66 7.88
N ASP A 57 0.36 -2.35 8.64
CA ASP A 57 0.16 -2.48 10.08
C ASP A 57 0.17 -1.11 10.75
N GLU A 58 1.07 -0.24 10.34
CA GLU A 58 1.10 1.11 10.87
C GLU A 58 -0.20 1.83 10.58
N TRP A 59 -0.68 1.75 9.36
CA TRP A 59 -1.90 2.45 8.98
C TRP A 59 -3.10 1.91 9.73
N LEU A 60 -3.15 0.60 9.95
CA LEU A 60 -4.22 0.01 10.73
C LEU A 60 -4.15 0.45 12.19
N ASN A 61 -2.94 0.48 12.73
CA ASN A 61 -2.76 0.88 14.13
C ASN A 61 -3.07 2.34 14.36
N TYR A 62 -2.77 3.20 13.39
CA TYR A 62 -3.10 4.62 13.52
C TYR A 62 -4.55 4.92 13.18
N GLY A 63 -5.30 3.93 12.72
CA GLY A 63 -6.70 4.14 12.40
C GLY A 63 -6.93 4.77 11.04
N TYR A 64 -5.94 4.78 10.17
CA TYR A 64 -6.10 5.33 8.82
C TYR A 64 -6.86 4.39 7.90
N CYS A 65 -6.79 3.11 8.19
CA CYS A 65 -7.42 2.07 7.38
C CYS A 65 -8.04 1.03 8.28
N ARG A 66 -8.97 0.26 7.72
CA ARG A 66 -9.46 -0.89 8.46
C ARG A 66 -9.78 -2.00 7.47
N ILE A 67 -9.65 -3.23 7.93
CA ILE A 67 -9.90 -4.40 7.10
C ILE A 67 -11.39 -4.65 7.07
N ILE A 68 -11.98 -4.69 5.87
CA ILE A 68 -13.39 -5.00 5.75
C ILE A 68 -13.64 -6.45 5.44
N ASP A 69 -12.67 -7.13 4.85
CA ASP A 69 -12.82 -8.56 4.57
C ASP A 69 -11.47 -9.23 4.78
N PRO A 70 -11.28 -9.96 5.88
CA PRO A 70 -9.98 -10.57 6.14
C PRO A 70 -9.59 -11.64 5.13
N ILE A 71 -10.55 -12.23 4.44
CA ILE A 71 -10.24 -13.28 3.48
C ILE A 71 -9.67 -12.69 2.20
N SER A 72 -10.31 -11.68 1.64
CA SER A 72 -9.80 -11.02 0.44
C SER A 72 -8.75 -9.99 0.77
N GLN A 73 -8.65 -9.63 2.06
CA GLN A 73 -7.73 -8.59 2.53
C GLN A 73 -8.05 -7.23 1.95
N ASP A 74 -9.31 -7.00 1.66
CA ASP A 74 -9.74 -5.68 1.22
C ASP A 74 -9.74 -4.73 2.41
N ILE A 75 -9.34 -3.50 2.16
CA ILE A 75 -9.14 -2.49 3.18
C ILE A 75 -9.85 -1.24 2.73
N GLU A 76 -10.46 -0.56 3.69
CA GLU A 76 -11.08 0.72 3.36
C GLU A 76 -10.37 1.84 4.12
N ILE A 77 -10.42 3.04 3.57
CA ILE A 77 -9.81 4.20 4.19
C ILE A 77 -10.82 4.81 5.14
N THR A 78 -10.40 5.05 6.38
CA THR A 78 -11.27 5.66 7.37
C THR A 78 -11.29 7.18 7.20
N ALA A 79 -12.13 7.85 7.98
CA ALA A 79 -12.14 9.30 7.96
C ALA A 79 -10.79 9.88 8.37
N GLU A 80 -10.12 9.26 9.34
CA GLU A 80 -8.79 9.68 9.72
C GLU A 80 -7.81 9.46 8.57
N GLY A 81 -7.95 8.34 7.87
CA GLY A 81 -7.09 8.06 6.74
C GLY A 81 -7.30 9.03 5.61
N GLU A 82 -8.51 9.50 5.41
CA GLU A 82 -8.76 10.47 4.36
C GLU A 82 -7.96 11.73 4.59
N ARG A 83 -7.84 12.16 5.84
CA ARG A 83 -7.02 13.33 6.14
C ARG A 83 -5.55 13.06 5.92
N PHE A 84 -5.12 11.83 6.13
CA PHE A 84 -3.72 11.46 5.97
C PHE A 84 -3.34 11.31 4.50
N PHE A 85 -4.18 10.64 3.72
CA PHE A 85 -3.84 10.34 2.33
C PHE A 85 -4.19 11.47 1.37
N TYR A 86 -5.24 12.20 1.66
CA TYR A 86 -5.74 13.22 0.76
C TYR A 86 -5.75 14.59 1.44
#